data_0a93e307e09c735d127b676260557674
#
_entry.id   0a93e307e09c735d127b676260557674
#
_cell.length_a   1.000
_cell.length_b   1.000
_cell.length_c   1.000
_cell.angle_alpha   90.00
_cell.angle_beta   90.00
_cell.angle_gamma   90.00
#
_symmetry.space_group_name_H-M   'P 1'
#
loop_
_entity.id
_entity.type
_entity.pdbx_description
1 polymer ?
#
loop_
_entity_poly.entity_id
_entity_poly.type
_entity_poly.pdbx_seq_one_letter_code
_entity_poly.pdbx_strand_id
1 'polypeptide(L)'
;MCIRDSYLYITKAVDLFDLAQNNSLIDGFKDVKAKVEIISVDSDWLYPVEQGTEILTALNANDVEVSFSELKSNYGHDAFLLEKGQLNYILSKFLSDNIVEDLMLTDVATITEQAQIEEAAKLMFNRNVTHIPVVTNDKKLIGIVTSWDLSKAIATNSNDLKEIMTKTVKFCHADDSIESTARRMRKLDISCLPVVDDDFKLKGIISTDQISHLVSEYR
;
A
#
# COMPACT_ATOMS: atom_id res chain seq x y z
N MET A 1 -49.53 1.83 -0.28
CA MET A 1 -48.72 0.59 -0.19
C MET A 1 -48.34 0.42 1.27
N CYS A 2 -48.71 -0.69 1.90
CA CYS A 2 -48.44 -0.95 3.32
C CYS A 2 -46.97 -1.39 3.50
N ILE A 3 -46.35 -1.09 4.64
CA ILE A 3 -44.98 -1.54 4.97
C ILE A 3 -44.87 -3.08 4.84
N ARG A 4 -45.92 -3.80 5.24
CA ARG A 4 -46.01 -5.26 5.07
C ARG A 4 -45.90 -5.70 3.61
N ASP A 5 -46.58 -5.00 2.71
CA ASP A 5 -46.56 -5.37 1.29
C ASP A 5 -45.18 -5.10 0.67
N SER A 6 -44.55 -3.99 1.03
CA SER A 6 -43.18 -3.69 0.63
C SER A 6 -42.17 -4.73 1.11
N TYR A 7 -42.31 -5.17 2.37
CA TYR A 7 -41.47 -6.23 2.94
C TYR A 7 -41.62 -7.54 2.15
N LEU A 8 -42.85 -7.98 1.90
CA LEU A 8 -43.12 -9.21 1.15
C LEU A 8 -42.59 -9.17 -0.29
N TYR A 9 -42.70 -8.02 -0.96
CA TYR A 9 -42.16 -7.88 -2.31
C TYR A 9 -40.63 -7.92 -2.32
N ILE A 10 -39.98 -7.27 -1.38
CA ILE A 10 -38.49 -7.29 -1.27
C ILE A 10 -38.04 -8.70 -0.94
N THR A 11 -38.62 -9.37 0.06
CA THR A 11 -38.28 -10.76 0.42
C THR A 11 -38.40 -11.69 -0.79
N LYS A 12 -39.54 -11.62 -1.51
CA LYS A 12 -39.73 -12.42 -2.70
C LYS A 12 -38.70 -12.12 -3.81
N ALA A 13 -38.32 -10.85 -3.99
CA ALA A 13 -37.30 -10.48 -4.96
C ALA A 13 -35.93 -11.05 -4.60
N VAL A 14 -35.57 -11.03 -3.30
CA VAL A 14 -34.32 -11.63 -2.79
C VAL A 14 -34.33 -13.14 -2.96
N ASP A 15 -35.45 -13.81 -2.58
CA ASP A 15 -35.59 -15.26 -2.69
C ASP A 15 -35.52 -15.79 -4.15
N LEU A 16 -35.87 -14.94 -5.12
CA LEU A 16 -35.80 -15.26 -6.54
C LEU A 16 -34.51 -14.81 -7.23
N PHE A 17 -33.69 -14.06 -6.52
CA PHE A 17 -32.41 -13.57 -7.06
C PHE A 17 -31.39 -14.71 -7.01
N ASP A 18 -30.91 -15.12 -8.16
CA ASP A 18 -29.81 -16.06 -8.30
C ASP A 18 -28.79 -15.52 -9.29
N LEU A 19 -27.62 -15.17 -8.80
CA LEU A 19 -26.53 -14.66 -9.61
C LEU A 19 -25.92 -15.74 -10.50
N ALA A 20 -26.09 -17.03 -10.14
CA ALA A 20 -25.57 -18.17 -10.85
C ALA A 20 -26.59 -18.77 -11.85
N GLN A 21 -27.61 -18.03 -12.30
CA GLN A 21 -28.69 -18.51 -13.21
C GLN A 21 -28.19 -19.25 -14.45
N ASN A 22 -26.92 -19.02 -14.86
CA ASN A 22 -26.28 -19.65 -16.02
C ASN A 22 -25.25 -20.72 -15.65
N ASN A 23 -25.37 -21.34 -14.50
CA ASN A 23 -24.56 -22.44 -13.98
C ASN A 23 -23.18 -22.05 -13.37
N SER A 24 -22.82 -20.77 -13.23
CA SER A 24 -21.54 -20.41 -12.65
C SER A 24 -21.57 -19.00 -12.03
N LEU A 25 -21.08 -18.86 -10.79
CA LEU A 25 -20.81 -17.56 -10.18
C LEU A 25 -19.77 -16.76 -10.99
N ILE A 26 -18.85 -17.44 -11.68
CA ILE A 26 -17.85 -16.81 -12.55
C ILE A 26 -18.56 -16.03 -13.65
N ASP A 27 -19.55 -16.63 -14.32
CA ASP A 27 -20.33 -15.94 -15.34
C ASP A 27 -21.15 -14.76 -14.78
N GLY A 28 -21.63 -14.91 -13.55
CA GLY A 28 -22.36 -13.84 -12.85
C GLY A 28 -21.53 -12.58 -12.59
N PHE A 29 -20.22 -12.73 -12.41
CA PHE A 29 -19.30 -11.63 -12.10
C PHE A 29 -18.48 -11.13 -13.29
N LYS A 30 -18.66 -11.66 -14.50
CA LYS A 30 -17.85 -11.33 -15.69
C LYS A 30 -17.78 -9.85 -16.06
N ASP A 31 -18.81 -9.08 -15.72
CA ASP A 31 -18.92 -7.66 -16.06
C ASP A 31 -18.51 -6.72 -14.91
N VAL A 32 -18.04 -7.28 -13.77
CA VAL A 32 -17.57 -6.49 -12.63
C VAL A 32 -16.27 -5.79 -13.01
N LYS A 33 -16.24 -4.46 -12.83
CA LYS A 33 -15.08 -3.59 -13.08
C LYS A 33 -14.62 -2.86 -11.82
N ALA A 34 -15.42 -2.91 -10.78
CA ALA A 34 -15.11 -2.25 -9.51
C ALA A 34 -14.09 -3.07 -8.71
N LYS A 35 -13.26 -2.38 -7.92
CA LYS A 35 -12.52 -2.99 -6.83
C LYS A 35 -13.49 -3.51 -5.78
N VAL A 36 -13.28 -4.70 -5.25
CA VAL A 36 -14.21 -5.38 -4.34
C VAL A 36 -13.48 -5.76 -3.04
N GLU A 37 -14.07 -5.42 -1.90
CA GLU A 37 -13.68 -5.95 -0.60
C GLU A 37 -14.77 -6.90 -0.11
N ILE A 38 -14.41 -8.14 0.18
CA ILE A 38 -15.30 -9.12 0.79
C ILE A 38 -14.97 -9.18 2.27
N ILE A 39 -15.97 -8.91 3.12
CA ILE A 39 -15.81 -8.99 4.58
C ILE A 39 -16.72 -10.11 5.09
N SER A 40 -16.13 -11.18 5.61
CA SER A 40 -16.84 -12.28 6.26
C SER A 40 -16.62 -12.23 7.77
N VAL A 41 -17.61 -12.67 8.54
CA VAL A 41 -17.50 -12.77 10.00
C VAL A 41 -17.29 -14.24 10.37
N ASP A 42 -16.26 -14.52 11.18
CA ASP A 42 -15.88 -15.90 11.53
C ASP A 42 -16.96 -16.70 12.28
N SER A 43 -17.83 -16.02 12.99
CA SER A 43 -18.94 -16.63 13.74
C SER A 43 -20.31 -16.52 13.04
N ASP A 44 -20.35 -16.01 11.81
CA ASP A 44 -21.60 -15.89 11.06
C ASP A 44 -22.04 -17.24 10.49
N TRP A 45 -23.15 -17.76 11.01
CA TRP A 45 -23.72 -19.02 10.53
C TRP A 45 -24.80 -18.84 9.45
N LEU A 46 -25.24 -17.60 9.20
CA LEU A 46 -26.18 -17.28 8.10
C LEU A 46 -25.42 -17.15 6.77
N TYR A 47 -24.26 -16.48 6.82
CA TYR A 47 -23.36 -16.27 5.68
C TYR A 47 -21.95 -16.74 6.05
N PRO A 48 -21.72 -18.06 6.05
CA PRO A 48 -20.43 -18.64 6.43
C PRO A 48 -19.26 -18.13 5.58
N VAL A 49 -18.06 -18.14 6.15
CA VAL A 49 -16.82 -17.69 5.51
C VAL A 49 -16.58 -18.37 4.16
N GLU A 50 -17.02 -19.62 4.01
CA GLU A 50 -16.93 -20.40 2.79
C GLU A 50 -17.64 -19.72 1.61
N GLN A 51 -18.80 -19.11 1.82
CA GLN A 51 -19.52 -18.38 0.78
C GLN A 51 -18.73 -17.15 0.31
N GLY A 52 -18.11 -16.42 1.22
CA GLY A 52 -17.20 -15.32 0.89
C GLY A 52 -16.01 -15.80 0.05
N THR A 53 -15.47 -16.97 0.37
CA THR A 53 -14.37 -17.58 -0.38
C THR A 53 -14.78 -18.04 -1.78
N GLU A 54 -16.00 -18.51 -1.96
CA GLU A 54 -16.57 -18.84 -3.27
C GLU A 54 -16.69 -17.59 -4.16
N ILE A 55 -17.19 -16.48 -3.59
CA ILE A 55 -17.27 -15.18 -4.28
C ILE A 55 -15.87 -14.68 -4.65
N LEU A 56 -14.90 -14.75 -3.72
CA LEU A 56 -13.49 -14.40 -3.97
C LEU A 56 -12.93 -15.18 -5.15
N THR A 57 -13.17 -16.49 -5.19
CA THR A 57 -12.70 -17.37 -6.26
C THR A 57 -13.30 -16.99 -7.62
N ALA A 58 -14.59 -16.68 -7.64
CA ALA A 58 -15.29 -16.32 -8.87
C ALA A 58 -14.87 -14.92 -9.40
N LEU A 59 -14.61 -13.96 -8.52
CA LEU A 59 -14.10 -12.64 -8.90
C LEU A 59 -12.66 -12.71 -9.42
N ASN A 60 -11.78 -13.47 -8.73
CA ASN A 60 -10.41 -13.71 -9.21
C ASN A 60 -10.36 -14.38 -10.59
N ALA A 61 -11.29 -15.28 -10.89
CA ALA A 61 -11.37 -15.92 -12.19
C ALA A 61 -11.73 -14.96 -13.34
N ASN A 62 -12.26 -13.78 -13.01
CA ASN A 62 -12.57 -12.69 -13.94
C ASN A 62 -11.55 -11.54 -13.90
N ASP A 63 -10.38 -11.76 -13.28
CA ASP A 63 -9.32 -10.74 -13.11
C ASP A 63 -9.82 -9.46 -12.39
N VAL A 64 -10.84 -9.57 -11.53
CA VAL A 64 -11.34 -8.46 -10.72
C VAL A 64 -10.37 -8.20 -9.58
N GLU A 65 -10.05 -6.93 -9.32
CA GLU A 65 -9.29 -6.53 -8.13
C GLU A 65 -10.15 -6.80 -6.89
N VAL A 66 -9.82 -7.86 -6.16
CA VAL A 66 -10.60 -8.31 -5.00
C VAL A 66 -9.70 -8.58 -3.80
N SER A 67 -10.13 -8.11 -2.62
CA SER A 67 -9.54 -8.44 -1.33
C SER A 67 -10.56 -9.15 -0.43
N PHE A 68 -10.04 -9.90 0.55
CA PHE A 68 -10.85 -10.67 1.48
C PHE A 68 -10.36 -10.43 2.91
N SER A 69 -11.27 -10.04 3.78
CA SER A 69 -11.01 -9.81 5.20
C SER A 69 -11.96 -10.61 6.06
N GLU A 70 -11.42 -11.23 7.12
CA GLU A 70 -12.20 -11.96 8.10
C GLU A 70 -12.30 -11.13 9.40
N LEU A 71 -13.51 -10.75 9.78
CA LEU A 71 -13.80 -10.01 10.98
C LEU A 71 -13.97 -11.01 12.13
N LYS A 72 -13.16 -10.88 13.17
CA LYS A 72 -13.18 -11.76 14.35
C LYS A 72 -14.20 -11.26 15.37
N SER A 73 -15.25 -12.04 15.63
CA SER A 73 -16.30 -11.65 16.56
C SER A 73 -17.10 -12.86 17.06
N ASN A 74 -17.69 -12.71 18.23
CA ASN A 74 -18.64 -13.69 18.80
C ASN A 74 -20.12 -13.30 18.57
N TYR A 75 -20.37 -12.23 17.80
CA TYR A 75 -21.72 -11.68 17.61
C TYR A 75 -22.42 -12.21 16.35
N GLY A 76 -21.80 -13.17 15.64
CA GLY A 76 -22.38 -13.73 14.42
C GLY A 76 -22.66 -12.66 13.36
N HIS A 77 -23.79 -12.75 12.68
CA HIS A 77 -24.18 -11.83 11.63
C HIS A 77 -24.21 -10.36 12.06
N ASP A 78 -24.53 -10.06 13.32
CA ASP A 78 -24.63 -8.68 13.82
C ASP A 78 -23.26 -8.02 14.10
N ALA A 79 -22.16 -8.75 13.92
CA ALA A 79 -20.80 -8.25 14.17
C ALA A 79 -20.49 -6.97 13.39
N PHE A 80 -21.02 -6.80 12.19
CA PHE A 80 -20.80 -5.59 11.38
C PHE A 80 -21.37 -4.31 12.02
N LEU A 81 -22.34 -4.43 12.93
CA LEU A 81 -22.88 -3.31 13.70
C LEU A 81 -22.08 -3.04 14.98
N LEU A 82 -21.46 -4.07 15.55
CA LEU A 82 -20.85 -4.04 16.87
C LEU A 82 -19.33 -3.87 16.82
N GLU A 83 -18.66 -4.51 15.88
CA GLU A 83 -17.20 -4.49 15.71
C GLU A 83 -16.72 -3.28 14.89
N LYS A 84 -17.18 -2.09 15.26
CA LYS A 84 -16.90 -0.85 14.52
C LYS A 84 -15.42 -0.58 14.31
N GLY A 85 -14.56 -0.93 15.27
CA GLY A 85 -13.12 -0.73 15.18
C GLY A 85 -12.48 -1.54 14.05
N GLN A 86 -12.75 -2.85 14.01
CA GLN A 86 -12.24 -3.74 12.98
C GLN A 86 -12.82 -3.37 11.60
N LEU A 87 -14.12 -3.10 11.53
CA LEU A 87 -14.80 -2.73 10.29
C LEU A 87 -14.26 -1.41 9.73
N ASN A 88 -14.11 -0.38 10.57
CA ASN A 88 -13.53 0.89 10.16
C ASN A 88 -12.10 0.72 9.63
N TYR A 89 -11.29 -0.12 10.27
CA TYR A 89 -9.93 -0.41 9.80
C TYR A 89 -9.95 -1.04 8.40
N ILE A 90 -10.78 -2.08 8.18
CA ILE A 90 -10.91 -2.75 6.88
C ILE A 90 -11.39 -1.78 5.80
N LEU A 91 -12.47 -1.03 6.09
CA LEU A 91 -13.04 -0.07 5.15
C LEU A 91 -12.10 1.10 4.85
N SER A 92 -11.43 1.64 5.86
CA SER A 92 -10.45 2.70 5.65
C SER A 92 -9.30 2.22 4.77
N LYS A 93 -8.82 1.01 4.99
CA LYS A 93 -7.78 0.40 4.15
C LYS A 93 -8.25 0.19 2.71
N PHE A 94 -9.48 -0.29 2.52
CA PHE A 94 -10.06 -0.53 1.20
C PHE A 94 -10.36 0.77 0.44
N LEU A 95 -10.89 1.78 1.13
CA LEU A 95 -11.26 3.07 0.53
C LEU A 95 -10.07 4.02 0.36
N SER A 96 -8.99 3.82 1.10
CA SER A 96 -7.77 4.59 0.92
C SER A 96 -6.96 3.98 -0.21
N ASP A 97 -7.11 4.50 -1.41
CA ASP A 97 -6.11 4.33 -2.48
C ASP A 97 -4.88 5.18 -2.11
N ASN A 98 -4.28 4.93 -0.93
CA ASN A 98 -3.07 5.63 -0.53
C ASN A 98 -1.95 5.26 -1.51
N ILE A 99 -1.64 6.20 -2.36
CA ILE A 99 -0.49 6.14 -3.27
C ILE A 99 0.73 6.80 -2.61
N VAL A 100 1.90 6.52 -3.14
CA VAL A 100 3.16 7.07 -2.64
C VAL A 100 3.14 8.60 -2.61
N GLU A 101 2.48 9.27 -3.57
CA GLU A 101 2.35 10.73 -3.64
C GLU A 101 1.72 11.33 -2.39
N ASP A 102 0.78 10.63 -1.76
CA ASP A 102 0.07 11.12 -0.55
C ASP A 102 0.97 11.19 0.68
N LEU A 103 2.06 10.39 0.72
CA LEU A 103 2.93 10.24 1.89
C LEU A 103 4.38 10.64 1.65
N MET A 104 4.82 10.74 0.40
CA MET A 104 6.21 11.06 0.09
C MET A 104 6.60 12.46 0.59
N LEU A 105 7.84 12.62 1.04
CA LEU A 105 8.44 13.93 1.26
C LEU A 105 8.95 14.49 -0.05
N THR A 106 8.54 15.69 -0.40
CA THR A 106 8.96 16.39 -1.62
C THR A 106 10.16 17.32 -1.40
N ASP A 107 10.34 17.82 -0.15
CA ASP A 107 11.56 18.58 0.24
C ASP A 107 12.69 17.62 0.59
N VAL A 108 13.32 17.07 -0.45
CA VAL A 108 14.37 16.04 -0.31
C VAL A 108 15.76 16.68 -0.34
N ALA A 109 16.56 16.39 0.69
CA ALA A 109 17.98 16.69 0.66
C ALA A 109 18.64 15.83 -0.42
N THR A 110 19.30 16.46 -1.38
CA THR A 110 20.02 15.80 -2.49
C THR A 110 21.45 16.25 -2.56
N ILE A 111 22.30 15.43 -3.17
CA ILE A 111 23.71 15.74 -3.39
C ILE A 111 24.10 15.28 -4.81
N THR A 112 25.14 15.88 -5.37
CA THR A 112 25.71 15.45 -6.65
C THR A 112 26.86 14.47 -6.44
N GLU A 113 27.20 13.70 -7.46
CA GLU A 113 28.28 12.70 -7.36
C GLU A 113 29.69 13.32 -7.19
N GLN A 114 29.83 14.63 -7.41
CA GLN A 114 31.10 15.36 -7.25
C GLN A 114 31.28 15.89 -5.81
N ALA A 115 30.24 15.79 -4.96
CA ALA A 115 30.32 16.31 -3.59
C ALA A 115 31.27 15.48 -2.73
N GLN A 116 31.81 16.13 -1.70
CA GLN A 116 32.70 15.47 -0.74
C GLN A 116 31.89 14.69 0.31
N ILE A 117 32.51 13.65 0.89
CA ILE A 117 31.88 12.82 1.93
C ILE A 117 31.47 13.66 3.13
N GLU A 118 32.29 14.66 3.51
CA GLU A 118 31.98 15.59 4.59
C GLU A 118 30.75 16.45 4.32
N GLU A 119 30.50 16.82 3.08
CA GLU A 119 29.31 17.57 2.67
C GLU A 119 28.06 16.70 2.83
N ALA A 120 28.13 15.42 2.42
CA ALA A 120 27.05 14.47 2.63
C ALA A 120 26.77 14.26 4.12
N ALA A 121 27.80 14.11 4.94
CA ALA A 121 27.66 13.95 6.39
C ALA A 121 27.05 15.20 7.06
N LYS A 122 27.49 16.40 6.69
CA LYS A 122 26.92 17.66 7.18
C LYS A 122 25.46 17.81 6.75
N LEU A 123 25.13 17.43 5.51
CA LEU A 123 23.78 17.51 5.01
C LEU A 123 22.83 16.54 5.77
N MET A 124 23.28 15.31 6.01
CA MET A 124 22.53 14.33 6.83
C MET A 124 22.28 14.85 8.23
N PHE A 125 23.31 15.39 8.87
CA PHE A 125 23.21 15.94 10.22
C PHE A 125 22.25 17.13 10.29
N ASN A 126 22.42 18.12 9.40
CA ASN A 126 21.62 19.34 9.42
C ASN A 126 20.15 19.12 9.06
N ARG A 127 19.86 18.14 8.19
CA ARG A 127 18.50 17.80 7.75
C ARG A 127 17.88 16.67 8.57
N ASN A 128 18.62 16.10 9.53
CA ASN A 128 18.22 14.96 10.35
C ASN A 128 17.72 13.78 9.50
N VAL A 129 18.47 13.43 8.45
CA VAL A 129 18.15 12.33 7.54
C VAL A 129 19.30 11.32 7.48
N THR A 130 18.97 10.07 7.20
CA THR A 130 19.94 8.97 7.10
C THR A 130 20.17 8.51 5.65
N HIS A 131 19.40 9.03 4.71
CA HIS A 131 19.44 8.68 3.30
C HIS A 131 19.45 9.94 2.45
N ILE A 132 20.37 10.05 1.52
CA ILE A 132 20.46 11.17 0.57
C ILE A 132 20.52 10.61 -0.84
N PRO A 133 19.53 10.88 -1.70
CA PRO A 133 19.62 10.60 -3.12
C PRO A 133 20.74 11.40 -3.77
N VAL A 134 21.54 10.71 -4.59
CA VAL A 134 22.57 11.32 -5.44
C VAL A 134 21.96 11.56 -6.80
N VAL A 135 22.00 12.82 -7.25
CA VAL A 135 21.35 13.24 -8.49
C VAL A 135 22.31 13.99 -9.43
N THR A 136 21.99 14.00 -10.71
CA THR A 136 22.63 14.90 -11.69
C THR A 136 22.13 16.33 -11.53
N ASN A 137 22.75 17.29 -12.24
CA ASN A 137 22.28 18.68 -12.30
C ASN A 137 20.83 18.80 -12.82
N ASP A 138 20.39 17.85 -13.66
CA ASP A 138 19.03 17.77 -14.19
C ASP A 138 18.07 16.99 -13.26
N LYS A 139 18.48 16.78 -12.00
CA LYS A 139 17.72 16.04 -10.96
C LYS A 139 17.47 14.56 -11.27
N LYS A 140 18.18 13.94 -12.21
CA LYS A 140 18.07 12.49 -12.42
C LYS A 140 18.76 11.73 -11.31
N LEU A 141 18.06 10.72 -10.79
CA LEU A 141 18.59 9.83 -9.75
C LEU A 141 19.69 8.93 -10.33
N ILE A 142 20.88 8.97 -9.74
CA ILE A 142 22.05 8.18 -10.16
C ILE A 142 22.61 7.30 -9.03
N GLY A 143 22.21 7.57 -7.79
CA GLY A 143 22.70 6.84 -6.63
C GLY A 143 21.91 7.18 -5.37
N ILE A 144 22.24 6.51 -4.29
CA ILE A 144 21.80 6.83 -2.92
C ILE A 144 22.97 6.61 -1.97
N VAL A 145 23.13 7.50 -1.00
CA VAL A 145 24.11 7.39 0.08
C VAL A 145 23.37 7.34 1.41
N THR A 146 23.79 6.44 2.28
CA THR A 146 23.25 6.27 3.61
C THR A 146 24.28 6.65 4.69
N SER A 147 23.81 6.87 5.91
CA SER A 147 24.71 7.08 7.06
C SER A 147 25.65 5.88 7.28
N TRP A 148 25.22 4.68 6.91
CA TRP A 148 26.07 3.48 6.93
C TRP A 148 27.23 3.55 5.91
N ASP A 149 26.94 4.03 4.69
CA ASP A 149 27.96 4.21 3.65
C ASP A 149 29.03 5.23 4.09
N LEU A 150 28.60 6.33 4.75
CA LEU A 150 29.54 7.32 5.31
C LEU A 150 30.40 6.70 6.44
N SER A 151 29.79 5.90 7.31
CA SER A 151 30.54 5.20 8.36
C SER A 151 31.57 4.23 7.78
N LYS A 152 31.20 3.51 6.73
CA LYS A 152 32.10 2.62 5.99
C LYS A 152 33.22 3.39 5.30
N ALA A 153 32.93 4.52 4.69
CA ALA A 153 33.93 5.38 4.04
C ALA A 153 35.01 5.82 5.03
N ILE A 154 34.60 6.26 6.23
CA ILE A 154 35.53 6.64 7.32
C ILE A 154 36.40 5.44 7.71
N ALA A 155 35.83 4.26 7.88
CA ALA A 155 36.54 3.06 8.28
C ALA A 155 37.54 2.57 7.22
N THR A 156 37.28 2.85 5.94
CA THR A 156 38.14 2.42 4.79
C THR A 156 39.01 3.53 4.22
N ASN A 157 38.98 4.73 4.83
CA ASN A 157 39.66 5.92 4.30
C ASN A 157 39.31 6.26 2.84
N SER A 158 38.08 5.93 2.39
CA SER A 158 37.59 6.33 1.08
C SER A 158 37.08 7.76 1.13
N ASN A 159 37.46 8.59 0.14
CA ASN A 159 37.07 10.01 0.03
C ASN A 159 36.19 10.28 -1.19
N ASP A 160 35.87 9.27 -1.98
CA ASP A 160 35.07 9.42 -3.20
C ASP A 160 33.63 8.95 -2.98
N LEU A 161 32.68 9.88 -3.10
CA LEU A 161 31.24 9.60 -2.98
C LEU A 161 30.78 8.56 -4.00
N LYS A 162 31.37 8.56 -5.23
CA LYS A 162 31.05 7.60 -6.29
C LYS A 162 31.41 6.17 -5.93
N GLU A 163 32.41 5.97 -5.10
CA GLU A 163 32.85 4.62 -4.68
C GLU A 163 31.94 4.05 -3.60
N ILE A 164 31.39 4.93 -2.73
CA ILE A 164 30.60 4.49 -1.58
C ILE A 164 29.09 4.45 -1.86
N MET A 165 28.58 5.26 -2.82
CA MET A 165 27.16 5.30 -3.11
C MET A 165 26.65 3.99 -3.71
N THR A 166 25.42 3.62 -3.37
CA THR A 166 24.69 2.55 -4.05
C THR A 166 24.20 3.04 -5.41
N LYS A 167 24.71 2.47 -6.51
CA LYS A 167 24.38 2.86 -7.90
C LYS A 167 23.12 2.17 -8.43
N THR A 168 22.87 0.93 -8.01
CA THR A 168 21.65 0.18 -8.39
C THR A 168 20.53 0.52 -7.42
N VAL A 169 20.02 1.76 -7.48
CA VAL A 169 19.02 2.26 -6.57
C VAL A 169 17.68 1.58 -6.83
N LYS A 170 17.03 1.12 -5.74
CA LYS A 170 15.61 0.75 -5.79
C LYS A 170 14.80 2.02 -5.61
N PHE A 171 13.76 2.20 -6.41
CA PHE A 171 12.91 3.39 -6.44
C PHE A 171 11.45 2.99 -6.57
N CYS A 172 10.55 3.94 -6.44
CA CYS A 172 9.12 3.81 -6.73
C CYS A 172 8.63 5.01 -7.53
N HIS A 173 7.40 4.89 -8.05
CA HIS A 173 6.69 5.97 -8.70
C HIS A 173 5.66 6.59 -7.74
N ALA A 174 5.22 7.81 -8.03
CA ALA A 174 4.28 8.55 -7.20
C ALA A 174 2.91 7.87 -7.09
N ASP A 175 2.49 7.21 -8.15
CA ASP A 175 1.24 6.46 -8.28
C ASP A 175 1.32 5.01 -7.79
N ASP A 176 2.51 4.53 -7.35
CA ASP A 176 2.63 3.20 -6.72
C ASP A 176 1.76 3.14 -5.45
N SER A 177 1.08 2.00 -5.23
CA SER A 177 0.34 1.77 -4.00
C SER A 177 1.29 1.69 -2.79
N ILE A 178 0.90 2.33 -1.67
CA ILE A 178 1.67 2.29 -0.42
C ILE A 178 1.86 0.84 0.06
N GLU A 179 0.84 0.00 -0.05
CA GLU A 179 0.93 -1.40 0.38
C GLU A 179 1.98 -2.17 -0.42
N SER A 180 1.97 -2.03 -1.75
CA SER A 180 2.95 -2.70 -2.63
C SER A 180 4.36 -2.20 -2.36
N THR A 181 4.52 -0.90 -2.14
CA THR A 181 5.78 -0.24 -1.81
C THR A 181 6.33 -0.71 -0.46
N ALA A 182 5.50 -0.75 0.58
CA ALA A 182 5.88 -1.27 1.91
C ALA A 182 6.29 -2.75 1.85
N ARG A 183 5.55 -3.58 1.09
CA ARG A 183 5.88 -5.00 0.89
C ARG A 183 7.23 -5.16 0.19
N ARG A 184 7.52 -4.33 -0.82
CA ARG A 184 8.79 -4.32 -1.55
C ARG A 184 9.94 -3.88 -0.65
N MET A 185 9.78 -2.82 0.16
CA MET A 185 10.77 -2.36 1.13
C MET A 185 11.13 -3.46 2.12
N ARG A 186 10.14 -4.13 2.70
CA ARG A 186 10.35 -5.25 3.63
C ARG A 186 11.06 -6.45 2.97
N LYS A 187 10.66 -6.82 1.73
CA LYS A 187 11.29 -7.93 1.01
C LYS A 187 12.76 -7.68 0.68
N LEU A 188 13.12 -6.42 0.44
CA LEU A 188 14.48 -6.00 0.07
C LEU A 188 15.31 -5.53 1.27
N ASP A 189 14.74 -5.52 2.48
CA ASP A 189 15.35 -5.01 3.71
C ASP A 189 15.86 -3.58 3.56
N ILE A 190 15.03 -2.69 3.01
CA ILE A 190 15.33 -1.27 2.80
C ILE A 190 14.30 -0.40 3.51
N SER A 191 14.77 0.66 4.16
CA SER A 191 13.95 1.57 4.95
C SER A 191 13.53 2.84 4.21
N CYS A 192 14.04 3.05 3.00
CA CYS A 192 13.78 4.26 2.23
C CYS A 192 13.86 4.02 0.73
N LEU A 193 12.95 4.63 -0.03
CA LEU A 193 12.92 4.60 -1.50
C LEU A 193 12.83 6.01 -2.06
N PRO A 194 13.72 6.41 -2.99
CA PRO A 194 13.49 7.56 -3.83
C PRO A 194 12.26 7.36 -4.72
N VAL A 195 11.47 8.42 -4.89
CA VAL A 195 10.33 8.49 -5.79
C VAL A 195 10.75 9.23 -7.04
N VAL A 196 10.57 8.63 -8.21
CA VAL A 196 10.98 9.20 -9.49
C VAL A 196 9.84 9.24 -10.50
N ASP A 197 9.95 10.11 -11.50
CA ASP A 197 9.08 10.09 -12.66
C ASP A 197 9.62 9.17 -13.77
N ASP A 198 8.91 9.09 -14.91
CA ASP A 198 9.28 8.25 -16.07
C ASP A 198 10.64 8.63 -16.70
N ASP A 199 11.10 9.86 -16.49
CA ASP A 199 12.42 10.34 -16.92
C ASP A 199 13.54 10.08 -15.89
N PHE A 200 13.25 9.34 -14.80
CA PHE A 200 14.13 9.10 -13.65
C PHE A 200 14.50 10.38 -12.87
N LYS A 201 13.71 11.44 -12.97
CA LYS A 201 13.90 12.63 -12.15
C LYS A 201 13.29 12.42 -10.77
N LEU A 202 14.05 12.80 -9.76
CA LEU A 202 13.62 12.69 -8.36
C LEU A 202 12.43 13.62 -8.08
N LYS A 203 11.34 13.06 -7.57
CA LYS A 203 10.13 13.76 -7.13
C LYS A 203 10.02 13.85 -5.62
N GLY A 204 10.51 12.84 -4.93
CA GLY A 204 10.36 12.73 -3.49
C GLY A 204 11.15 11.55 -2.94
N ILE A 205 10.89 11.28 -1.66
CA ILE A 205 11.41 10.12 -0.95
C ILE A 205 10.32 9.58 -0.02
N ILE A 206 10.24 8.26 0.08
CA ILE A 206 9.33 7.60 1.02
C ILE A 206 10.11 6.65 1.93
N SER A 207 9.81 6.68 3.23
CA SER A 207 10.46 5.85 4.23
C SER A 207 9.45 4.97 4.99
N THR A 208 9.98 3.95 5.67
CA THR A 208 9.18 3.10 6.58
C THR A 208 8.54 3.90 7.71
N ASP A 209 9.17 4.99 8.16
CA ASP A 209 8.65 5.85 9.23
C ASP A 209 7.36 6.55 8.78
N GLN A 210 7.34 7.12 7.56
CA GLN A 210 6.15 7.75 7.00
C GLN A 210 4.99 6.76 6.85
N ILE A 211 5.29 5.56 6.34
CA ILE A 211 4.28 4.49 6.21
C ILE A 211 3.77 4.06 7.60
N SER A 212 4.65 3.98 8.60
CA SER A 212 4.27 3.58 9.96
C SER A 212 3.41 4.64 10.65
N HIS A 213 3.62 5.93 10.40
CA HIS A 213 2.75 7.00 10.89
C HIS A 213 1.32 6.85 10.38
N LEU A 214 1.12 6.51 9.12
CA LEU A 214 -0.22 6.24 8.58
C LEU A 214 -0.95 5.16 9.38
N VAL A 215 -0.25 4.08 9.75
CA VAL A 215 -0.83 2.97 10.54
C VAL A 215 -1.15 3.38 11.98
N SER A 216 -0.40 4.33 12.55
CA SER A 216 -0.61 4.78 13.93
C SER A 216 -1.75 5.79 14.09
N GLU A 217 -2.09 6.55 13.06
CA GLU A 217 -3.22 7.50 13.06
C GLU A 217 -4.59 6.81 13.05
N TYR A 218 -4.63 5.53 12.69
CA TYR A 218 -5.86 4.71 12.67
C TYR A 218 -6.04 3.83 13.92
N ARG A 219 -5.26 4.07 15.00
CA ARG A 219 -5.45 3.46 16.32
C ARG A 219 -6.14 4.44 17.26
#